data_e13dc9ff705621069dd0938d27038280
#
_entry.id   e13dc9ff705621069dd0938d27038280
#
_cell.length_a   1.000
_cell.length_b   1.000
_cell.length_c   1.000
_cell.angle_alpha   90.00
_cell.angle_beta   90.00
_cell.angle_gamma   90.00
#
_symmetry.space_group_name_H-M   'P 1'
#
loop_
_entity.id
_entity.type
_entity.pdbx_description
1 polymer ?
#
loop_
_entity_poly.entity_id
_entity_poly.type
_entity_poly.pdbx_seq_one_letter_code
_entity_poly.pdbx_strand_id
1 'polypeptide(L)'
;LGDVYKRQLLYSIAEIRKGGFFRMNITVYLGANEGNDPSFRQTVEELGRWIGESGHALVYGGSKSGLMGALAASALAAGAEVTGVEPEFFISESFQMEGLTELIVTKDIPERRTKMIELGDAFIAFPGGTGTLEEVSEVMSKLALKQIDAPCVLYNLNGYYEGLKALLRHMVEMGLSTEEKQEKVYFAENLGDIKAILGAEK
;
A
#
# COMPACT_ATOMS: atom_id res chain seq x y z
N LEU A 1 -12.51 7.54 23.91
CA LEU A 1 -11.97 7.61 22.52
C LEU A 1 -11.05 8.82 22.32
N GLY A 2 -11.26 9.98 22.98
CA GLY A 2 -10.44 11.19 22.83
C GLY A 2 -9.00 11.10 23.38
N ASP A 3 -8.78 10.33 24.45
CA ASP A 3 -7.46 10.29 25.12
C ASP A 3 -6.44 9.38 24.43
N VAL A 4 -6.88 8.35 23.75
CA VAL A 4 -6.01 7.46 22.96
C VAL A 4 -5.48 8.21 21.73
N TYR A 5 -6.34 8.95 21.02
CA TYR A 5 -5.94 9.79 19.88
C TYR A 5 -5.00 10.93 20.30
N LYS A 6 -5.26 11.58 21.44
CA LYS A 6 -4.36 12.62 21.96
C LYS A 6 -2.98 12.08 22.35
N ARG A 7 -2.92 10.90 22.95
CA ARG A 7 -1.64 10.25 23.28
C ARG A 7 -0.86 9.86 22.03
N GLN A 8 -1.53 9.31 21.02
CA GLN A 8 -0.90 8.93 19.75
C GLN A 8 -0.39 10.15 19.00
N LEU A 9 -1.14 11.25 18.97
CA LEU A 9 -0.73 12.54 18.41
C LEU A 9 0.47 13.14 19.17
N LEU A 10 0.48 13.08 20.51
CA LEU A 10 1.57 13.59 21.34
C LEU A 10 2.86 12.75 21.22
N TYR A 11 2.76 11.42 21.03
CA TYR A 11 3.90 10.57 20.72
C TYR A 11 4.47 10.89 19.34
N SER A 12 3.63 11.06 18.34
CA SER A 12 4.01 11.46 16.98
C SER A 12 4.75 12.81 16.96
N ILE A 13 4.21 13.81 17.66
CA ILE A 13 4.84 15.15 17.78
C ILE A 13 6.15 15.10 18.59
N ALA A 14 6.27 14.23 19.57
CA ALA A 14 7.49 14.09 20.38
C ALA A 14 8.64 13.43 19.60
N GLU A 15 8.34 12.52 18.66
CA GLU A 15 9.34 11.90 17.79
C GLU A 15 9.79 12.85 16.66
N ILE A 16 8.87 13.63 16.09
CA ILE A 16 9.20 14.69 15.11
C ILE A 16 10.21 15.70 15.68
N ARG A 17 10.11 16.04 16.97
CA ARG A 17 11.06 16.96 17.64
C ARG A 17 12.47 16.39 17.86
N LYS A 18 12.65 15.06 17.71
CA LYS A 18 13.96 14.39 17.88
C LYS A 18 14.72 14.15 16.58
N GLY A 19 14.22 14.65 15.42
CA GLY A 19 14.86 14.42 14.12
C GLY A 19 14.73 12.95 13.65
N GLY A 20 13.81 12.18 14.21
CA GLY A 20 13.48 10.82 13.79
C GLY A 20 12.67 10.83 12.50
N PHE A 21 13.05 9.99 11.55
CA PHE A 21 12.23 9.69 10.37
C PHE A 21 10.87 9.17 10.82
N PHE A 22 9.78 9.74 10.29
CA PHE A 22 8.43 9.25 10.57
C PHE A 22 8.27 7.88 9.92
N ARG A 23 8.25 6.82 10.74
CA ARG A 23 8.02 5.45 10.29
C ARG A 23 6.55 5.26 9.94
N MET A 24 6.26 4.72 8.76
CA MET A 24 4.93 4.34 8.29
C MET A 24 4.86 2.82 8.08
N ASN A 25 3.68 2.26 8.25
CA ASN A 25 3.31 0.98 7.70
C ASN A 25 2.73 1.22 6.29
N ILE A 26 3.47 0.85 5.26
CA ILE A 26 3.05 1.04 3.87
C ILE A 26 2.38 -0.24 3.39
N THR A 27 1.07 -0.18 3.15
CA THR A 27 0.34 -1.29 2.54
C THR A 27 0.50 -1.24 1.03
N VAL A 28 1.03 -2.32 0.44
CA VAL A 28 1.22 -2.42 -1.01
C VAL A 28 0.32 -3.51 -1.58
N TYR A 29 -0.54 -3.12 -2.50
CA TYR A 29 -1.39 -4.00 -3.30
C TYR A 29 -0.75 -4.22 -4.66
N LEU A 30 -0.59 -5.48 -5.07
CA LEU A 30 0.03 -5.84 -6.33
C LEU A 30 -0.33 -7.27 -6.75
N GLY A 31 -0.07 -7.62 -8.01
CA GLY A 31 -0.32 -8.95 -8.52
C GLY A 31 0.71 -10.00 -8.07
N ALA A 32 0.27 -11.26 -8.01
CA ALA A 32 1.15 -12.42 -7.83
C ALA A 32 1.92 -12.80 -9.10
N ASN A 33 1.50 -12.32 -10.28
CA ASN A 33 2.15 -12.57 -11.55
C ASN A 33 3.19 -11.51 -11.83
N GLU A 34 4.22 -11.84 -12.60
CA GLU A 34 5.28 -10.89 -12.98
C GLU A 34 4.84 -9.91 -14.09
N GLY A 35 3.79 -10.23 -14.81
CA GLY A 35 3.36 -9.46 -15.99
C GLY A 35 4.29 -9.68 -17.19
N ASN A 36 4.04 -8.92 -18.26
CA ASN A 36 4.79 -9.00 -19.52
C ASN A 36 5.82 -7.86 -19.68
N ASP A 37 5.79 -6.87 -18.78
CA ASP A 37 6.73 -5.75 -18.79
C ASP A 37 7.91 -6.07 -17.85
N PRO A 38 9.13 -6.23 -18.38
CA PRO A 38 10.30 -6.58 -17.58
C PRO A 38 10.69 -5.49 -16.56
N SER A 39 10.23 -4.25 -16.74
CA SER A 39 10.48 -3.18 -15.79
C SER A 39 9.71 -3.34 -14.47
N PHE A 40 8.61 -4.10 -14.45
CA PHE A 40 7.82 -4.30 -13.23
C PHE A 40 8.63 -4.92 -12.11
N ARG A 41 9.41 -5.97 -12.42
CA ARG A 41 10.23 -6.65 -11.41
C ARG A 41 11.28 -5.73 -10.81
N GLN A 42 12.03 -5.04 -11.65
CA GLN A 42 13.05 -4.09 -11.18
C GLN A 42 12.43 -2.99 -10.31
N THR A 43 11.33 -2.40 -10.79
CA THR A 43 10.68 -1.28 -10.10
C THR A 43 10.07 -1.70 -8.76
N VAL A 44 9.50 -2.90 -8.66
CA VAL A 44 8.95 -3.40 -7.39
C VAL A 44 10.06 -3.73 -6.39
N GLU A 45 11.22 -4.21 -6.86
CA GLU A 45 12.40 -4.43 -6.01
C GLU A 45 12.98 -3.10 -5.50
N GLU A 46 13.00 -2.06 -6.33
CA GLU A 46 13.39 -0.71 -5.92
C GLU A 46 12.41 -0.11 -4.87
N LEU A 47 11.11 -0.35 -5.04
CA LEU A 47 10.09 0.05 -4.07
C LEU A 47 10.32 -0.65 -2.72
N GLY A 48 10.51 -1.96 -2.71
CA GLY A 48 10.77 -2.74 -1.51
C GLY A 48 12.04 -2.30 -0.78
N ARG A 49 13.13 -2.10 -1.53
CA ARG A 49 14.40 -1.59 -0.99
C ARG A 49 14.21 -0.22 -0.34
N TRP A 50 13.52 0.70 -1.00
CA TRP A 50 13.25 2.02 -0.44
C TRP A 50 12.44 1.95 0.85
N ILE A 51 11.43 1.11 0.93
CA ILE A 51 10.63 0.91 2.15
C ILE A 51 11.55 0.56 3.33
N GLY A 52 12.47 -0.41 3.14
CA GLY A 52 13.40 -0.82 4.19
C GLY A 52 14.44 0.25 4.53
N GLU A 53 15.13 0.80 3.52
CA GLU A 53 16.18 1.82 3.73
C GLU A 53 15.64 3.10 4.39
N SER A 54 14.35 3.40 4.20
CA SER A 54 13.68 4.56 4.83
C SER A 54 13.14 4.27 6.22
N GLY A 55 13.32 3.05 6.76
CA GLY A 55 12.84 2.66 8.07
C GLY A 55 11.31 2.46 8.14
N HIS A 56 10.63 2.36 7.01
CA HIS A 56 9.22 2.02 6.93
C HIS A 56 9.00 0.51 7.10
N ALA A 57 7.77 0.11 7.41
CA ALA A 57 7.35 -1.28 7.39
C ALA A 57 6.48 -1.56 6.16
N LEU A 58 6.50 -2.80 5.67
CA LEU A 58 5.68 -3.28 4.58
C LEU A 58 4.52 -4.11 5.10
N VAL A 59 3.30 -3.83 4.63
CA VAL A 59 2.14 -4.71 4.74
C VAL A 59 1.74 -5.15 3.33
N TYR A 60 1.55 -6.45 3.09
CA TYR A 60 1.22 -6.97 1.78
C TYR A 60 0.48 -8.31 1.84
N GLY A 61 0.21 -8.91 0.69
CA GLY A 61 -0.60 -10.12 0.55
C GLY A 61 0.02 -11.43 1.04
N GLY A 62 1.26 -11.46 1.56
CA GLY A 62 1.87 -12.64 2.17
C GLY A 62 2.57 -13.60 1.20
N SER A 63 2.24 -13.59 -0.08
CA SER A 63 2.75 -14.56 -1.07
C SER A 63 4.23 -14.35 -1.42
N LYS A 64 4.95 -15.46 -1.63
CA LYS A 64 6.32 -15.48 -2.19
C LYS A 64 6.38 -15.43 -3.72
N SER A 65 5.22 -15.46 -4.40
CA SER A 65 5.15 -15.59 -5.85
C SER A 65 5.24 -14.24 -6.56
N GLY A 66 5.89 -14.24 -7.74
CA GLY A 66 5.93 -13.12 -8.69
C GLY A 66 6.35 -11.80 -8.09
N LEU A 67 5.65 -10.72 -8.41
CA LEU A 67 5.95 -9.37 -7.91
C LEU A 67 5.78 -9.23 -6.40
N MET A 68 4.85 -9.97 -5.77
CA MET A 68 4.69 -9.96 -4.30
C MET A 68 5.94 -10.48 -3.60
N GLY A 69 6.49 -11.61 -4.07
CA GLY A 69 7.72 -12.18 -3.53
C GLY A 69 8.93 -11.28 -3.75
N ALA A 70 9.05 -10.66 -4.93
CA ALA A 70 10.12 -9.72 -5.25
C ALA A 70 10.09 -8.48 -4.32
N LEU A 71 8.91 -7.90 -4.09
CA LEU A 71 8.71 -6.78 -3.16
C LEU A 71 9.14 -7.16 -1.74
N ALA A 72 8.59 -8.27 -1.21
CA ALA A 72 8.86 -8.69 0.16
C ALA A 72 10.32 -9.06 0.39
N ALA A 73 10.94 -9.81 -0.54
CA ALA A 73 12.35 -10.17 -0.47
C ALA A 73 13.26 -8.92 -0.44
N SER A 74 12.98 -7.95 -1.31
CA SER A 74 13.75 -6.71 -1.38
C SER A 74 13.57 -5.85 -0.11
N ALA A 75 12.35 -5.77 0.43
CA ALA A 75 12.08 -5.04 1.67
C ALA A 75 12.78 -5.68 2.88
N LEU A 76 12.69 -7.02 3.03
CA LEU A 76 13.40 -7.77 4.07
C LEU A 76 14.91 -7.58 3.99
N ALA A 77 15.49 -7.71 2.78
CA ALA A 77 16.92 -7.53 2.56
C ALA A 77 17.40 -6.11 2.91
N ALA A 78 16.54 -5.12 2.79
CA ALA A 78 16.78 -3.71 3.18
C ALA A 78 16.45 -3.41 4.65
N GLY A 79 16.07 -4.41 5.45
CA GLY A 79 15.84 -4.28 6.89
C GLY A 79 14.42 -3.83 7.29
N ALA A 80 13.44 -3.87 6.37
CA ALA A 80 12.05 -3.59 6.72
C ALA A 80 11.48 -4.68 7.64
N GLU A 81 10.59 -4.27 8.55
CA GLU A 81 9.60 -5.20 9.08
C GLU A 81 8.55 -5.47 7.99
N VAL A 82 8.24 -6.74 7.76
CA VAL A 82 7.32 -7.16 6.70
C VAL A 82 6.21 -8.03 7.30
N THR A 83 4.97 -7.54 7.18
CA THR A 83 3.76 -8.26 7.58
C THR A 83 3.03 -8.78 6.35
N GLY A 84 2.87 -10.10 6.27
CA GLY A 84 2.00 -10.74 5.29
C GLY A 84 0.59 -10.92 5.85
N VAL A 85 -0.45 -10.69 5.03
CA VAL A 85 -1.85 -10.95 5.42
C VAL A 85 -2.46 -11.89 4.39
N GLU A 86 -2.73 -13.14 4.79
CA GLU A 86 -3.24 -14.19 3.91
C GLU A 86 -4.51 -14.84 4.45
N PRO A 87 -5.49 -15.18 3.59
CA PRO A 87 -6.61 -15.97 4.01
C PRO A 87 -6.22 -17.44 4.21
N GLU A 88 -6.88 -18.11 5.14
CA GLU A 88 -6.60 -19.47 5.58
C GLU A 88 -6.49 -20.48 4.41
N PHE A 89 -7.32 -20.34 3.39
CA PHE A 89 -7.33 -21.27 2.26
C PHE A 89 -6.07 -21.19 1.37
N PHE A 90 -5.30 -20.10 1.38
CA PHE A 90 -4.00 -20.03 0.71
C PHE A 90 -2.86 -20.65 1.52
N ILE A 91 -3.03 -20.80 2.84
CA ILE A 91 -2.00 -21.39 3.70
C ILE A 91 -1.70 -22.83 3.31
N SER A 92 -2.74 -23.60 2.94
CA SER A 92 -2.60 -25.01 2.55
C SER A 92 -1.76 -25.21 1.27
N GLU A 93 -1.58 -24.19 0.45
CA GLU A 93 -0.84 -24.26 -0.82
C GLU A 93 0.64 -23.88 -0.70
N SER A 94 1.10 -23.53 0.52
CA SER A 94 2.50 -23.17 0.81
C SER A 94 3.05 -22.01 -0.02
N PHE A 95 2.22 -21.02 -0.32
CA PHE A 95 2.62 -19.82 -1.07
C PHE A 95 3.25 -18.73 -0.20
N GLN A 96 3.31 -18.94 1.11
CA GLN A 96 3.81 -17.94 2.07
C GLN A 96 5.27 -17.63 1.84
N MET A 97 5.61 -16.36 2.01
CA MET A 97 7.00 -15.91 2.06
C MET A 97 7.65 -16.35 3.36
N GLU A 98 8.85 -16.90 3.29
CA GLU A 98 9.66 -17.22 4.46
C GLU A 98 10.36 -15.96 5.01
N GLY A 99 10.61 -15.95 6.31
CA GLY A 99 11.35 -14.84 6.95
C GLY A 99 10.53 -13.56 7.17
N LEU A 100 9.20 -13.60 7.00
CA LEU A 100 8.34 -12.49 7.39
C LEU A 100 8.49 -12.15 8.88
N THR A 101 8.37 -10.86 9.21
CA THR A 101 8.30 -10.42 10.60
C THR A 101 7.02 -10.94 11.26
N GLU A 102 5.92 -10.92 10.51
CA GLU A 102 4.62 -11.42 10.95
C GLU A 102 3.82 -11.98 9.77
N LEU A 103 3.09 -13.08 9.99
CA LEU A 103 2.08 -13.60 9.08
C LEU A 103 0.73 -13.62 9.80
N ILE A 104 -0.19 -12.78 9.32
CA ILE A 104 -1.56 -12.71 9.83
C ILE A 104 -2.44 -13.57 8.93
N VAL A 105 -3.03 -14.61 9.53
CA VAL A 105 -3.98 -15.49 8.84
C VAL A 105 -5.40 -14.98 9.10
N THR A 106 -6.15 -14.77 8.03
CA THR A 106 -7.52 -14.30 8.08
C THR A 106 -8.47 -15.39 7.59
N LYS A 107 -9.72 -15.31 7.99
CA LYS A 107 -10.75 -16.28 7.66
C LYS A 107 -11.07 -16.30 6.14
N ASP A 108 -11.15 -15.12 5.55
CA ASP A 108 -11.58 -14.93 4.16
C ASP A 108 -10.97 -13.65 3.54
N ILE A 109 -11.25 -13.43 2.25
CA ILE A 109 -10.77 -12.26 1.50
C ILE A 109 -11.31 -10.93 2.08
N PRO A 110 -12.58 -10.78 2.46
CA PRO A 110 -13.08 -9.56 3.10
C PRO A 110 -12.32 -9.19 4.38
N GLU A 111 -12.09 -10.16 5.28
CA GLU A 111 -11.33 -9.92 6.50
C GLU A 111 -9.87 -9.54 6.20
N ARG A 112 -9.24 -10.21 5.22
CA ARG A 112 -7.90 -9.88 4.75
C ARG A 112 -7.79 -8.41 4.28
N ARG A 113 -8.71 -7.96 3.42
CA ARG A 113 -8.72 -6.57 2.95
C ARG A 113 -8.91 -5.57 4.10
N THR A 114 -9.85 -5.85 5.00
CA THR A 114 -10.06 -5.04 6.19
C THR A 114 -8.79 -4.94 7.01
N LYS A 115 -8.12 -6.07 7.25
CA LYS A 115 -6.90 -6.13 8.05
C LYS A 115 -5.75 -5.36 7.41
N MET A 116 -5.56 -5.48 6.10
CA MET A 116 -4.53 -4.74 5.36
C MET A 116 -4.76 -3.22 5.42
N ILE A 117 -6.03 -2.77 5.41
CA ILE A 117 -6.38 -1.36 5.57
C ILE A 117 -6.14 -0.88 6.99
N GLU A 118 -6.52 -1.65 8.01
CA GLU A 118 -6.33 -1.30 9.43
C GLU A 118 -4.85 -1.11 9.81
N LEU A 119 -3.97 -1.87 9.16
CA LEU A 119 -2.52 -1.84 9.44
C LEU A 119 -1.80 -0.69 8.73
N GLY A 120 -2.35 -0.18 7.62
CA GLY A 120 -1.67 0.76 6.75
C GLY A 120 -1.80 2.22 7.17
N ASP A 121 -0.70 2.94 7.19
CA ASP A 121 -0.64 4.41 7.31
C ASP A 121 -0.63 5.09 5.94
N ALA A 122 -0.25 4.35 4.89
CA ALA A 122 -0.25 4.74 3.49
C ALA A 122 -0.51 3.53 2.59
N PHE A 123 -1.11 3.75 1.44
CA PHE A 123 -1.49 2.70 0.49
C PHE A 123 -0.86 2.92 -0.86
N ILE A 124 -0.23 1.89 -1.42
CA ILE A 124 0.34 1.92 -2.77
C ILE A 124 -0.28 0.78 -3.58
N ALA A 125 -0.90 1.09 -4.72
CA ALA A 125 -1.30 0.11 -5.72
C ALA A 125 -0.24 0.06 -6.83
N PHE A 126 0.55 -1.00 -6.87
CA PHE A 126 1.43 -1.31 -7.99
C PHE A 126 0.64 -2.00 -9.11
N PRO A 127 1.08 -2.00 -10.38
CA PRO A 127 0.41 -2.74 -11.44
C PRO A 127 0.03 -4.17 -11.06
N GLY A 128 -1.25 -4.53 -11.25
CA GLY A 128 -1.79 -5.81 -10.82
C GLY A 128 -3.10 -6.16 -11.53
N GLY A 129 -3.71 -7.26 -11.15
CA GLY A 129 -4.98 -7.73 -11.72
C GLY A 129 -6.22 -7.17 -11.03
N THR A 130 -7.35 -7.87 -11.22
CA THR A 130 -8.65 -7.52 -10.63
C THR A 130 -8.65 -7.53 -9.11
N GLY A 131 -7.85 -8.39 -8.47
CA GLY A 131 -7.69 -8.38 -7.00
C GLY A 131 -7.07 -7.08 -6.49
N THR A 132 -6.02 -6.60 -7.16
CA THR A 132 -5.41 -5.29 -6.85
C THR A 132 -6.38 -4.14 -7.07
N LEU A 133 -7.20 -4.21 -8.15
CA LEU A 133 -8.25 -3.22 -8.40
C LEU A 133 -9.33 -3.25 -7.32
N GLU A 134 -9.75 -4.43 -6.84
CA GLU A 134 -10.71 -4.58 -5.75
C GLU A 134 -10.16 -3.95 -4.45
N GLU A 135 -8.92 -4.27 -4.09
CA GLU A 135 -8.26 -3.77 -2.89
C GLU A 135 -8.15 -2.24 -2.90
N VAL A 136 -7.62 -1.65 -3.98
CA VAL A 136 -7.48 -0.19 -4.06
C VAL A 136 -8.82 0.54 -4.18
N SER A 137 -9.83 -0.08 -4.80
CA SER A 137 -11.18 0.49 -4.87
C SER A 137 -11.84 0.56 -3.50
N GLU A 138 -11.59 -0.41 -2.61
CA GLU A 138 -12.06 -0.34 -1.22
C GLU A 138 -11.39 0.80 -0.46
N VAL A 139 -10.06 0.99 -0.62
CA VAL A 139 -9.34 2.12 -0.02
C VAL A 139 -9.91 3.45 -0.51
N MET A 140 -10.08 3.63 -1.83
CA MET A 140 -10.67 4.85 -2.41
C MET A 140 -12.10 5.11 -1.88
N SER A 141 -12.90 4.06 -1.71
CA SER A 141 -14.25 4.18 -1.16
C SER A 141 -14.24 4.64 0.30
N LYS A 142 -13.34 4.08 1.12
CA LYS A 142 -13.19 4.48 2.53
C LYS A 142 -12.66 5.91 2.68
N LEU A 143 -11.76 6.36 1.79
CA LEU A 143 -11.31 7.76 1.72
C LEU A 143 -12.47 8.69 1.39
N ALA A 144 -13.25 8.37 0.34
CA ALA A 144 -14.42 9.16 -0.08
C ALA A 144 -15.48 9.28 1.02
N LEU A 145 -15.59 8.28 1.90
CA LEU A 145 -16.48 8.25 3.06
C LEU A 145 -15.84 8.82 4.34
N LYS A 146 -14.61 9.29 4.28
CA LYS A 146 -13.84 9.81 5.45
C LYS A 146 -13.72 8.79 6.59
N GLN A 147 -13.71 7.50 6.25
CA GLN A 147 -13.50 6.41 7.21
C GLN A 147 -12.01 6.18 7.52
N ILE A 148 -11.15 6.55 6.61
CA ILE A 148 -9.70 6.59 6.76
C ILE A 148 -9.18 7.95 6.27
N ASP A 149 -8.00 8.33 6.75
CA ASP A 149 -7.33 9.57 6.36
C ASP A 149 -5.85 9.25 6.09
N ALA A 150 -5.56 8.78 4.89
CA ALA A 150 -4.25 8.29 4.48
C ALA A 150 -4.04 8.46 2.98
N PRO A 151 -2.81 8.69 2.47
CA PRO A 151 -2.54 8.77 1.05
C PRO A 151 -2.74 7.41 0.37
N CYS A 152 -3.41 7.41 -0.78
CA CYS A 152 -3.59 6.27 -1.67
C CYS A 152 -2.89 6.56 -3.00
N VAL A 153 -1.77 5.92 -3.26
CA VAL A 153 -0.92 6.16 -4.42
C VAL A 153 -1.06 5.03 -5.42
N LEU A 154 -1.54 5.33 -6.61
CA LEU A 154 -1.52 4.43 -7.75
C LEU A 154 -0.18 4.62 -8.47
N TYR A 155 0.69 3.60 -8.45
CA TYR A 155 1.96 3.61 -9.14
C TYR A 155 1.71 3.44 -10.64
N ASN A 156 1.54 4.57 -11.34
CA ASN A 156 1.18 4.64 -12.76
C ASN A 156 2.37 4.36 -13.68
N LEU A 157 3.14 3.33 -13.35
CA LEU A 157 4.32 2.91 -14.10
C LEU A 157 3.93 2.64 -15.56
N ASN A 158 4.63 3.30 -16.49
CA ASN A 158 4.38 3.19 -17.93
C ASN A 158 2.92 3.47 -18.34
N GLY A 159 2.19 4.28 -17.56
CA GLY A 159 0.80 4.63 -17.85
C GLY A 159 -0.21 3.52 -17.52
N TYR A 160 0.16 2.54 -16.71
CA TYR A 160 -0.69 1.39 -16.39
C TYR A 160 -2.08 1.78 -15.87
N TYR A 161 -2.17 2.83 -15.05
CA TYR A 161 -3.41 3.31 -14.44
C TYR A 161 -4.08 4.48 -15.18
N GLU A 162 -3.65 4.84 -16.40
CA GLU A 162 -4.26 5.96 -17.16
C GLU A 162 -5.77 5.75 -17.41
N GLY A 163 -6.19 4.49 -17.66
CA GLY A 163 -7.62 4.16 -17.81
C GLY A 163 -8.42 4.40 -16.52
N LEU A 164 -7.88 4.07 -15.37
CA LEU A 164 -8.52 4.32 -14.07
C LEU A 164 -8.53 5.82 -13.74
N LYS A 165 -7.44 6.53 -13.99
CA LYS A 165 -7.35 7.98 -13.84
C LYS A 165 -8.40 8.72 -14.69
N ALA A 166 -8.58 8.28 -15.93
CA ALA A 166 -9.61 8.83 -16.82
C ALA A 166 -11.02 8.53 -16.30
N LEU A 167 -11.28 7.31 -15.80
CA LEU A 167 -12.57 6.95 -15.22
C LEU A 167 -12.90 7.77 -13.97
N LEU A 168 -11.95 7.96 -13.05
CA LEU A 168 -12.13 8.75 -11.83
C LEU A 168 -12.46 10.22 -12.17
N ARG A 169 -11.77 10.79 -13.16
CA ARG A 169 -12.09 12.14 -13.68
C ARG A 169 -13.51 12.19 -14.23
N HIS A 170 -13.86 11.21 -15.06
CA HIS A 170 -15.19 11.15 -15.67
C HIS A 170 -16.31 11.01 -14.62
N MET A 171 -16.08 10.31 -13.52
CA MET A 171 -17.04 10.27 -12.40
C MET A 171 -17.31 11.66 -11.81
N VAL A 172 -16.30 12.52 -11.74
CA VAL A 172 -16.46 13.91 -11.27
C VAL A 172 -17.24 14.75 -12.33
N GLU A 173 -16.86 14.66 -13.60
CA GLU A 173 -17.53 15.34 -14.72
C GLU A 173 -19.02 15.00 -14.80
N MET A 174 -19.36 13.73 -14.53
CA MET A 174 -20.76 13.26 -14.52
C MET A 174 -21.50 13.52 -13.20
N GLY A 175 -20.86 14.16 -12.23
CA GLY A 175 -21.47 14.45 -10.91
C GLY A 175 -21.69 13.24 -10.02
N LEU A 176 -21.04 12.10 -10.32
CA LEU A 176 -21.10 10.87 -9.52
C LEU A 176 -20.05 10.82 -8.41
N SER A 177 -19.07 11.71 -8.45
CA SER A 177 -18.04 11.93 -7.44
C SER A 177 -17.72 13.42 -7.34
N THR A 178 -16.78 13.78 -6.47
CA THR A 178 -16.25 15.15 -6.37
C THR A 178 -14.74 15.11 -6.24
N GLU A 179 -14.04 16.21 -6.56
CA GLU A 179 -12.59 16.34 -6.36
C GLU A 179 -12.21 16.11 -4.90
N GLU A 180 -12.98 16.66 -3.95
CA GLU A 180 -12.78 16.45 -2.51
C GLU A 180 -12.77 14.96 -2.11
N LYS A 181 -13.65 14.14 -2.72
CA LYS A 181 -13.70 12.69 -2.45
C LYS A 181 -12.49 11.92 -3.00
N GLN A 182 -11.74 12.53 -3.90
CA GLN A 182 -10.57 11.96 -4.56
C GLN A 182 -9.26 12.64 -4.12
N GLU A 183 -9.33 13.60 -3.19
CA GLU A 183 -8.20 14.46 -2.80
C GLU A 183 -6.95 13.68 -2.41
N LYS A 184 -7.09 12.54 -1.73
CA LYS A 184 -5.97 11.69 -1.29
C LYS A 184 -5.65 10.52 -2.22
N VAL A 185 -6.17 10.55 -3.44
CA VAL A 185 -5.87 9.56 -4.49
C VAL A 185 -4.86 10.15 -5.46
N TYR A 186 -3.65 9.66 -5.43
CA TYR A 186 -2.51 10.18 -6.20
C TYR A 186 -2.10 9.20 -7.30
N PHE A 187 -1.52 9.74 -8.38
CA PHE A 187 -0.91 8.96 -9.45
C PHE A 187 0.56 9.33 -9.54
N ALA A 188 1.44 8.36 -9.27
CA ALA A 188 2.89 8.51 -9.29
C ALA A 188 3.48 7.76 -10.49
N GLU A 189 4.32 8.38 -11.29
CA GLU A 189 4.92 7.75 -12.46
C GLU A 189 6.24 7.04 -12.14
N ASN A 190 6.84 7.39 -11.00
CA ASN A 190 8.13 6.85 -10.55
C ASN A 190 8.23 6.86 -9.02
N LEU A 191 9.26 6.22 -8.49
CA LEU A 191 9.51 6.15 -7.06
C LEU A 191 9.78 7.53 -6.43
N GLY A 192 10.32 8.48 -7.19
CA GLY A 192 10.54 9.86 -6.71
C GLY A 192 9.24 10.57 -6.38
N ASP A 193 8.21 10.39 -7.22
CA ASP A 193 6.88 10.94 -6.99
C ASP A 193 6.23 10.34 -5.73
N ILE A 194 6.35 9.01 -5.53
CA ILE A 194 5.85 8.34 -4.32
C ILE A 194 6.51 8.93 -3.07
N LYS A 195 7.82 9.09 -3.09
CA LYS A 195 8.58 9.70 -1.98
C LYS A 195 8.13 11.12 -1.68
N ALA A 196 7.86 11.90 -2.72
CA ALA A 196 7.38 13.29 -2.58
C ALA A 196 5.97 13.33 -1.97
N ILE A 197 5.04 12.49 -2.47
CA ILE A 197 3.67 12.39 -1.96
C ILE A 197 3.68 11.99 -0.49
N LEU A 198 4.33 10.88 -0.15
CA LEU A 198 4.35 10.37 1.24
C LEU A 198 5.15 11.26 2.18
N GLY A 199 6.10 12.06 1.66
CA GLY A 199 6.83 13.06 2.42
C GLY A 199 6.04 14.35 2.70
N ALA A 200 5.04 14.69 1.88
CA ALA A 200 4.21 15.89 2.01
C ALA A 200 3.02 15.71 2.99
N GLU A 201 2.60 14.48 3.25
CA GLU A 201 1.52 14.11 4.18
C GLU A 201 1.94 14.16 5.68
N LYS A 202 2.91 15.01 6.00
CA LYS A 202 3.45 15.20 7.37
C LYS A 202 2.68 16.24 8.15
#